data_6ee38c8b8e8d18da81c7d696795d7b0f
#
_entry.id   6ee38c8b8e8d18da81c7d696795d7b0f
#
_cell.length_a   1.000
_cell.length_b   1.000
_cell.length_c   1.000
_cell.angle_alpha   90.00
_cell.angle_beta   90.00
_cell.angle_gamma   90.00
#
_symmetry.space_group_name_H-M   'P 1'
#
loop_
_entity.id
_entity.type
_entity.pdbx_description
1 polymer ?
#
loop_
_entity_poly.entity_id
_entity_poly.type
_entity_poly.pdbx_seq_one_letter_code
_entity_poly.pdbx_strand_id
1 'polypeptide(L)'
;EIIPYLTNRSFCTVGDVVTRNAFLHGLTPDVSIIDGFTKRSDAVSLPEFSGTILEVKNPAGCISEELEEVLQEAYSLRPSLILVDGEEDLAVLPLISILPDSAVILYGQPDEGVVFCEVTESLRKKAAEILSCFVHV
;
A
#
# COMPACT_ATOMS: atom_id res chain seq x y z
N GLU A 1 -9.98 -16.52 -7.78
CA GLU A 1 -8.84 -16.02 -8.50
C GLU A 1 -8.97 -14.54 -8.83
N ILE A 2 -8.10 -13.72 -8.27
CA ILE A 2 -8.23 -12.27 -8.44
C ILE A 2 -7.34 -11.71 -9.55
N ILE A 3 -6.40 -12.50 -10.07
CA ILE A 3 -5.51 -12.01 -11.11
C ILE A 3 -6.25 -11.42 -12.31
N PRO A 4 -7.31 -12.07 -12.83
CA PRO A 4 -8.03 -11.48 -13.96
C PRO A 4 -8.67 -10.12 -13.66
N TYR A 5 -9.00 -9.86 -12.40
CA TYR A 5 -9.60 -8.57 -12.03
C TYR A 5 -8.56 -7.46 -11.96
N LEU A 6 -7.29 -7.79 -11.94
CA LEU A 6 -6.22 -6.80 -11.87
C LEU A 6 -5.69 -6.42 -13.25
N THR A 7 -6.08 -7.14 -14.29
CA THR A 7 -5.60 -6.88 -15.64
C THR A 7 -6.08 -5.50 -16.09
N ASN A 8 -5.14 -4.65 -16.49
CA ASN A 8 -5.42 -3.30 -16.94
C ASN A 8 -6.04 -2.40 -15.89
N ARG A 9 -5.84 -2.74 -14.62
CA ARG A 9 -6.31 -1.91 -13.51
C ARG A 9 -5.13 -1.41 -12.70
N SER A 10 -5.27 -0.19 -12.18
CA SER A 10 -4.33 0.33 -11.20
C SER A 10 -4.54 -0.43 -9.90
N PHE A 11 -3.47 -0.97 -9.31
CA PHE A 11 -3.63 -1.64 -8.02
C PHE A 11 -2.38 -1.44 -7.16
N CYS A 12 -2.61 -1.51 -5.86
CA CYS A 12 -1.57 -1.34 -4.86
C CYS A 12 -1.66 -2.48 -3.86
N THR A 13 -0.56 -2.76 -3.18
CA THR A 13 -0.54 -3.79 -2.15
C THR A 13 -0.06 -3.19 -0.83
N VAL A 14 -0.65 -3.64 0.27
CA VAL A 14 -0.24 -3.25 1.61
C VAL A 14 0.00 -4.52 2.41
N GLY A 15 1.23 -4.74 2.82
CA GLY A 15 1.62 -5.91 3.58
C GLY A 15 2.69 -6.71 2.88
N ASP A 16 3.51 -7.39 3.68
CA ASP A 16 4.66 -8.12 3.19
C ASP A 16 4.25 -9.33 2.34
N VAL A 17 3.34 -10.14 2.85
CA VAL A 17 2.99 -11.40 2.20
C VAL A 17 2.25 -11.14 0.89
N VAL A 18 1.28 -10.23 0.89
CA VAL A 18 0.51 -9.96 -0.32
C VAL A 18 1.38 -9.33 -1.39
N THR A 19 2.32 -8.48 -0.99
CA THR A 19 3.24 -7.86 -1.94
C THR A 19 4.16 -8.92 -2.56
N ARG A 20 4.72 -9.78 -1.73
CA ARG A 20 5.61 -10.82 -2.21
C ARG A 20 4.89 -11.77 -3.17
N ASN A 21 3.65 -12.13 -2.83
CA ASN A 21 2.86 -13.00 -3.70
C ASN A 21 2.54 -12.34 -5.03
N ALA A 22 2.28 -11.04 -5.03
CA ALA A 22 2.04 -10.33 -6.28
C ALA A 22 3.25 -10.43 -7.21
N PHE A 23 4.44 -10.19 -6.66
CA PHE A 23 5.64 -10.29 -7.48
C PHE A 23 5.89 -11.72 -7.96
N LEU A 24 5.59 -12.70 -7.12
CA LEU A 24 5.77 -14.10 -7.53
C LEU A 24 4.86 -14.49 -8.67
N HIS A 25 3.72 -13.81 -8.82
CA HIS A 25 2.81 -14.08 -9.93
C HIS A 25 3.05 -13.15 -11.12
N GLY A 26 4.17 -12.45 -11.13
CA GLY A 26 4.52 -11.59 -12.25
C GLY A 26 3.75 -10.29 -12.30
N LEU A 27 3.12 -9.90 -11.20
CA LEU A 27 2.38 -8.64 -11.14
C LEU A 27 3.25 -7.54 -10.58
N THR A 28 3.03 -6.32 -11.03
CA THR A 28 3.78 -5.17 -10.52
C THR A 28 2.78 -4.14 -10.03
N PRO A 29 2.56 -4.06 -8.71
CA PRO A 29 1.67 -3.02 -8.17
C PRO A 29 2.20 -1.63 -8.44
N ASP A 30 1.30 -0.66 -8.56
CA ASP A 30 1.71 0.73 -8.70
C ASP A 30 2.46 1.21 -7.45
N VAL A 31 1.93 0.86 -6.28
CA VAL A 31 2.59 1.17 -5.01
C VAL A 31 2.47 -0.07 -4.13
N SER A 32 3.57 -0.46 -3.55
CA SER A 32 3.62 -1.56 -2.58
C SER A 32 4.13 -1.00 -1.26
N ILE A 33 3.46 -1.35 -0.16
CA ILE A 33 3.80 -0.83 1.15
C ILE A 33 4.03 -2.01 2.07
N ILE A 34 5.21 -2.07 2.66
CA ILE A 34 5.54 -3.16 3.59
C ILE A 34 6.21 -2.57 4.83
N ASP A 35 6.04 -3.25 5.98
CA ASP A 35 6.74 -2.91 7.19
C ASP A 35 8.08 -3.62 7.14
N GLY A 36 9.02 -3.01 6.49
CA GLY A 36 10.21 -3.76 6.16
C GLY A 36 11.51 -3.17 6.60
N PHE A 37 11.48 -2.21 7.51
CA PHE A 37 12.75 -1.56 7.84
C PHE A 37 13.73 -2.56 8.43
N THR A 38 13.27 -3.43 9.32
CA THR A 38 14.12 -4.47 9.88
C THR A 38 14.30 -5.64 8.91
N LYS A 39 13.52 -5.68 7.85
CA LYS A 39 13.60 -6.72 6.82
C LYS A 39 14.07 -6.15 5.50
N ARG A 40 14.85 -5.09 5.56
CA ARG A 40 15.30 -4.41 4.35
C ARG A 40 15.99 -5.36 3.38
N SER A 41 16.80 -6.27 3.89
CA SER A 41 17.49 -7.21 3.02
C SER A 41 16.51 -8.13 2.30
N ASP A 42 15.40 -8.50 2.96
CA ASP A 42 14.36 -9.30 2.31
C ASP A 42 13.63 -8.47 1.27
N ALA A 43 13.36 -7.22 1.57
CA ALA A 43 12.67 -6.34 0.63
C ALA A 43 13.49 -6.12 -0.63
N VAL A 44 14.79 -5.88 -0.48
CA VAL A 44 15.65 -5.66 -1.65
C VAL A 44 15.91 -6.96 -2.41
N SER A 45 15.57 -8.10 -1.81
CA SER A 45 15.70 -9.36 -2.49
C SER A 45 14.42 -9.76 -3.24
N LEU A 46 13.41 -8.88 -3.26
CA LEU A 46 12.23 -9.14 -4.07
C LEU A 46 12.63 -9.30 -5.53
N PRO A 47 12.21 -10.39 -6.17
CA PRO A 47 12.65 -10.63 -7.54
C PRO A 47 12.16 -9.54 -8.49
N GLU A 48 13.06 -9.08 -9.31
CA GLU A 48 12.73 -8.27 -10.46
C GLU A 48 12.11 -6.91 -10.15
N PHE A 49 12.21 -6.44 -8.90
CA PHE A 49 11.72 -5.09 -8.63
C PHE A 49 12.75 -4.07 -9.12
N SER A 50 12.32 -3.23 -10.03
CA SER A 50 13.22 -2.22 -10.64
C SER A 50 12.67 -0.82 -10.49
N GLY A 51 11.66 -0.60 -9.64
CA GLY A 51 11.07 0.71 -9.47
C GLY A 51 11.75 1.53 -8.38
N THR A 52 11.05 2.53 -7.91
CA THR A 52 11.53 3.44 -6.87
C THR A 52 11.31 2.84 -5.49
N ILE A 53 12.31 2.95 -4.62
CA ILE A 53 12.20 2.47 -3.24
C ILE A 53 12.27 3.69 -2.32
N LEU A 54 11.25 3.85 -1.48
CA LEU A 54 11.15 4.95 -0.54
C LEU A 54 11.05 4.40 0.88
N GLU A 55 11.56 5.15 1.85
CA GLU A 55 11.51 4.76 3.26
C GLU A 55 10.80 5.84 4.06
N VAL A 56 10.03 5.42 5.07
CA VAL A 56 9.29 6.36 5.90
C VAL A 56 9.10 5.75 7.28
N LYS A 57 8.98 6.60 8.30
CA LYS A 57 8.63 6.17 9.64
C LYS A 57 7.17 6.43 9.89
N ASN A 58 6.50 5.47 10.52
CA ASN A 58 5.10 5.62 10.86
C ASN A 58 4.80 4.85 12.13
N PRO A 59 4.67 5.53 13.28
CA PRO A 59 4.43 4.84 14.54
C PRO A 59 3.12 4.05 14.53
N ALA A 60 3.07 3.02 15.38
CA ALA A 60 1.89 2.18 15.49
C ALA A 60 0.67 3.01 15.89
N GLY A 61 -0.47 2.72 15.26
CA GLY A 61 -1.72 3.40 15.55
C GLY A 61 -1.81 4.81 15.05
N CYS A 62 -0.87 5.24 14.22
CA CYS A 62 -0.80 6.61 13.72
C CYS A 62 -0.82 6.64 12.20
N ILE A 63 -1.16 7.81 11.67
CA ILE A 63 -0.95 8.12 10.26
C ILE A 63 -0.16 9.41 10.25
N SER A 64 1.14 9.32 10.01
CA SER A 64 2.02 10.49 10.08
C SER A 64 1.88 11.31 8.81
N GLU A 65 2.23 12.59 8.92
CA GLU A 65 2.27 13.45 7.75
C GLU A 65 3.27 12.93 6.73
N GLU A 66 4.39 12.42 7.22
CA GLU A 66 5.41 11.86 6.33
C GLU A 66 4.87 10.69 5.53
N LEU A 67 4.03 9.84 6.15
CA LEU A 67 3.42 8.73 5.43
C LEU A 67 2.51 9.25 4.32
N GLU A 68 1.69 10.25 4.63
CA GLU A 68 0.79 10.81 3.61
C GLU A 68 1.57 11.42 2.46
N GLU A 69 2.66 12.11 2.76
CA GLU A 69 3.48 12.72 1.73
C GLU A 69 4.19 11.69 0.87
N VAL A 70 4.72 10.64 1.49
CA VAL A 70 5.44 9.62 0.74
C VAL A 70 4.50 8.81 -0.14
N LEU A 71 3.24 8.64 0.28
CA LEU A 71 2.27 7.94 -0.55
C LEU A 71 2.02 8.69 -1.86
N GLN A 72 1.88 10.01 -1.79
CA GLN A 72 1.68 10.80 -2.99
C GLN A 72 2.91 10.77 -3.88
N GLU A 73 4.08 10.87 -3.27
CA GLU A 73 5.32 10.80 -4.03
C GLU A 73 5.48 9.44 -4.71
N ALA A 74 5.18 8.37 -3.96
CA ALA A 74 5.29 7.02 -4.49
C ALA A 74 4.36 6.81 -5.67
N TYR A 75 3.15 7.32 -5.56
CA TYR A 75 2.19 7.14 -6.65
C TYR A 75 2.66 7.88 -7.91
N SER A 76 3.25 9.04 -7.77
CA SER A 76 3.75 9.77 -8.93
C SER A 76 5.00 9.14 -9.53
N LEU A 77 5.73 8.36 -8.75
CA LEU A 77 6.97 7.68 -9.20
C LEU A 77 6.75 6.19 -9.44
N ARG A 78 5.53 5.76 -9.61
CA ARG A 78 5.22 4.34 -9.74
C ARG A 78 5.91 3.67 -10.92
N PRO A 79 6.26 2.40 -10.80
CA PRO A 79 6.01 1.54 -9.63
C PRO A 79 6.98 1.85 -8.50
N SER A 80 6.44 1.86 -7.28
CA SER A 80 7.23 2.22 -6.10
C SER A 80 7.01 1.22 -4.98
N LEU A 81 8.02 1.06 -4.15
CA LEU A 81 7.97 0.22 -2.96
C LEU A 81 8.28 1.11 -1.76
N ILE A 82 7.37 1.15 -0.79
CA ILE A 82 7.56 1.93 0.43
C ILE A 82 7.90 1.00 1.56
N LEU A 83 9.05 1.23 2.19
CA LEU A 83 9.47 0.50 3.38
C LEU A 83 9.13 1.33 4.61
N VAL A 84 8.24 0.82 5.45
CA VAL A 84 7.77 1.54 6.62
C VAL A 84 8.51 1.06 7.86
N ASP A 85 9.13 2.00 8.56
CA ASP A 85 9.68 1.74 9.89
C ASP A 85 8.56 2.02 10.86
N GLY A 86 7.92 0.96 11.34
CA GLY A 86 6.75 1.05 12.19
C GLY A 86 5.64 0.18 11.63
N GLU A 87 4.43 0.72 11.54
CA GLU A 87 3.29 -0.05 11.07
C GLU A 87 2.66 0.56 9.83
N GLU A 88 2.31 -0.30 8.88
CA GLU A 88 1.78 0.11 7.59
C GLU A 88 0.28 -0.10 7.43
N ASP A 89 -0.36 -0.78 8.38
CA ASP A 89 -1.75 -1.21 8.20
C ASP A 89 -2.70 -0.05 7.91
N LEU A 90 -2.49 1.06 8.60
CA LEU A 90 -3.37 2.20 8.44
C LEU A 90 -3.13 2.98 7.16
N ALA A 91 -2.07 2.63 6.42
CA ALA A 91 -1.78 3.30 5.15
C ALA A 91 -2.89 3.09 4.12
N VAL A 92 -3.72 2.06 4.29
CA VAL A 92 -4.86 1.84 3.41
C VAL A 92 -5.76 3.05 3.36
N LEU A 93 -5.95 3.73 4.51
CA LEU A 93 -6.86 4.87 4.57
C LEU A 93 -6.40 6.05 3.71
N PRO A 94 -5.19 6.59 3.91
CA PRO A 94 -4.77 7.69 3.03
C PRO A 94 -4.56 7.24 1.60
N LEU A 95 -4.23 5.96 1.38
CA LEU A 95 -4.06 5.46 0.02
C LEU A 95 -5.37 5.51 -0.76
N ILE A 96 -6.49 5.17 -0.11
CA ILE A 96 -7.81 5.26 -0.72
C ILE A 96 -8.06 6.69 -1.22
N SER A 97 -7.59 7.68 -0.48
CA SER A 97 -7.87 9.08 -0.80
C SER A 97 -7.17 9.55 -2.07
N ILE A 98 -6.02 8.96 -2.41
CA ILE A 98 -5.24 9.45 -3.53
C ILE A 98 -5.42 8.64 -4.80
N LEU A 99 -6.02 7.46 -4.71
CA LEU A 99 -6.15 6.59 -5.88
C LEU A 99 -7.39 6.94 -6.69
N PRO A 100 -7.35 6.70 -8.01
CA PRO A 100 -8.53 6.96 -8.85
C PRO A 100 -9.62 5.92 -8.63
N ASP A 101 -10.81 6.22 -9.15
CA ASP A 101 -11.90 5.26 -9.13
C ASP A 101 -11.47 3.97 -9.85
N SER A 102 -11.96 2.87 -9.36
CA SER A 102 -11.69 1.53 -9.90
C SER A 102 -10.29 1.01 -9.58
N ALA A 103 -9.44 1.79 -8.94
CA ALA A 103 -8.18 1.27 -8.46
C ALA A 103 -8.45 0.23 -7.37
N VAL A 104 -7.54 -0.71 -7.22
CA VAL A 104 -7.71 -1.81 -6.28
C VAL A 104 -6.58 -1.77 -5.26
N ILE A 105 -6.92 -2.00 -4.00
CA ILE A 105 -5.95 -2.18 -2.94
C ILE A 105 -6.10 -3.60 -2.43
N LEU A 106 -5.00 -4.34 -2.43
CA LEU A 106 -4.94 -5.66 -1.83
C LEU A 106 -4.17 -5.56 -0.53
N TYR A 107 -4.75 -6.00 0.57
CA TYR A 107 -4.00 -6.01 1.82
C TYR A 107 -4.22 -7.30 2.56
N GLY A 108 -3.17 -7.72 3.29
CA GLY A 108 -3.22 -8.93 4.07
C GLY A 108 -3.92 -8.69 5.40
N GLN A 109 -4.75 -9.63 5.77
CA GLN A 109 -5.43 -9.61 7.06
C GLN A 109 -5.01 -10.86 7.82
N PRO A 110 -4.41 -10.72 9.01
CA PRO A 110 -3.95 -11.91 9.73
C PRO A 110 -5.06 -12.93 9.87
N ASP A 111 -4.75 -14.18 9.56
CA ASP A 111 -5.65 -15.33 9.64
C ASP A 111 -6.85 -15.27 8.71
N GLU A 112 -6.97 -14.22 7.90
CA GLU A 112 -8.12 -14.06 7.00
C GLU A 112 -7.72 -14.12 5.53
N GLY A 113 -6.44 -13.94 5.24
CA GLY A 113 -5.99 -13.95 3.85
C GLY A 113 -5.90 -12.54 3.28
N VAL A 114 -6.27 -12.41 2.01
CA VAL A 114 -6.13 -11.14 1.30
C VAL A 114 -7.48 -10.47 1.16
N VAL A 115 -7.54 -9.19 1.48
CA VAL A 115 -8.74 -8.38 1.29
C VAL A 115 -8.60 -7.59 0.00
N PHE A 116 -9.63 -7.67 -0.82
CA PHE A 116 -9.72 -6.96 -2.10
C PHE A 116 -10.60 -5.73 -1.89
N CYS A 117 -10.05 -4.57 -2.14
CA CYS A 117 -10.75 -3.31 -1.90
C CYS A 117 -10.74 -2.48 -3.16
N GLU A 118 -11.92 -2.22 -3.72
CA GLU A 118 -12.03 -1.38 -4.92
C GLU A 118 -12.35 0.05 -4.50
N VAL A 119 -11.59 1.01 -5.02
CA VAL A 119 -11.75 2.41 -4.64
C VAL A 119 -12.96 2.99 -5.37
N THR A 120 -13.88 3.57 -4.61
CA THR A 120 -15.06 4.25 -5.13
C THR A 120 -15.19 5.58 -4.42
N GLU A 121 -16.04 6.46 -4.96
CA GLU A 121 -16.29 7.74 -4.30
C GLU A 121 -16.88 7.54 -2.91
N SER A 122 -17.78 6.58 -2.77
CA SER A 122 -18.38 6.26 -1.47
C SER A 122 -17.31 5.82 -0.48
N LEU A 123 -16.39 4.98 -0.90
CA LEU A 123 -15.30 4.52 -0.04
C LEU A 123 -14.37 5.67 0.34
N ARG A 124 -14.09 6.58 -0.61
CA ARG A 124 -13.26 7.74 -0.31
C ARG A 124 -13.89 8.61 0.77
N LYS A 125 -15.20 8.78 0.71
CA LYS A 125 -15.88 9.57 1.74
C LYS A 125 -15.78 8.92 3.10
N LYS A 126 -15.95 7.60 3.16
CA LYS A 126 -15.80 6.87 4.42
C LYS A 126 -14.39 6.97 4.96
N ALA A 127 -13.40 6.84 4.09
CA ALA A 127 -12.01 6.95 4.50
C ALA A 127 -11.70 8.35 5.03
N ALA A 128 -12.23 9.38 4.37
CA ALA A 128 -12.02 10.75 4.83
C ALA A 128 -12.62 10.98 6.21
N GLU A 129 -13.81 10.40 6.47
CA GLU A 129 -14.42 10.51 7.79
C GLU A 129 -13.55 9.86 8.86
N ILE A 130 -13.02 8.68 8.57
CA ILE A 130 -12.16 7.98 9.52
C ILE A 130 -10.87 8.76 9.72
N LEU A 131 -10.29 9.28 8.63
CA LEU A 131 -9.04 10.04 8.73
C LEU A 131 -9.21 11.29 9.59
N SER A 132 -10.39 11.93 9.55
CA SER A 132 -10.62 13.10 10.33
C SER A 132 -10.60 12.85 11.83
N CYS A 133 -10.70 11.58 12.23
CA CYS A 133 -10.64 11.20 13.65
C CYS A 133 -9.22 10.96 14.13
N PHE A 134 -8.25 10.97 13.24
CA PHE A 134 -6.86 10.72 13.62
C PHE A 134 -6.16 12.01 14.00
N VAL A 135 -5.25 11.92 14.97
CA VAL A 135 -4.40 13.04 15.35
C VAL A 135 -3.13 12.94 14.50
N HIS A 136 -2.85 14.01 13.79
CA HIS A 136 -1.62 14.04 12.97
C HIS A 136 -0.41 14.29 13.85
N VAL A 137 0.65 13.58 13.58
CA VAL A 137 1.90 13.70 14.33
C VAL A 137 3.05 14.12 13.42
#